data_215d3b5e41feff7d4b7f04ec3b19abcd
#
_entry.id   215d3b5e41feff7d4b7f04ec3b19abcd
#
_cell.length_a   1.000
_cell.length_b   1.000
_cell.length_c   1.000
_cell.angle_alpha   90.00
_cell.angle_beta   90.00
_cell.angle_gamma   90.00
#
_symmetry.space_group_name_H-M   'P 1'
#
loop_
_entity.id
_entity.type
_entity.pdbx_description
1 polymer ?
#
loop_
_entity_poly.entity_id
_entity_poly.type
_entity_poly.pdbx_seq_one_letter_code
_entity_poly.pdbx_strand_id
1 'polypeptide(L)'
;KISQTAGYIEAKADRLHGTHIYMDFPSVGATQNLMMAATLADGVTVIENAAREPEIVDLAILLNEMGAKVKGAGTETITVTGVDKLHGTTHNVVQDRIEAGTFMVAAAMTGGDVLIKDAVWEHNRPLIAKLLEMGVEVTEETEGIRVRSQLENLKAVHVKTLPHPGFPTDMQAQFTALMTVAKGESTMVETVFENRFQHLEA
;
A
#
# COMPACT_ATOMS: atom_id res chain seq x y z
N LYS A 1 6.88 -24.50 18.47
CA LYS A 1 8.10 -24.23 19.26
C LYS A 1 8.96 -23.25 18.47
N ILE A 2 9.42 -22.20 19.13
CA ILE A 2 10.30 -21.19 18.52
C ILE A 2 11.63 -21.21 19.26
N SER A 3 12.74 -21.17 18.54
CA SER A 3 14.10 -21.07 19.06
C SER A 3 14.93 -20.12 18.19
N GLN A 4 15.92 -19.47 18.81
CA GLN A 4 16.87 -18.59 18.11
C GLN A 4 18.28 -19.19 18.28
N THR A 5 18.97 -19.43 17.17
CA THR A 5 20.28 -20.04 17.17
C THR A 5 21.11 -19.48 16.02
N ALA A 6 22.33 -19.02 16.32
CA ALA A 6 23.32 -18.56 15.32
C ALA A 6 22.78 -17.55 14.29
N GLY A 7 21.94 -16.58 14.74
CA GLY A 7 21.36 -15.56 13.86
C GLY A 7 20.09 -16.00 13.09
N TYR A 8 19.61 -17.23 13.30
CA TYR A 8 18.38 -17.74 12.71
C TYR A 8 17.27 -17.85 13.75
N ILE A 9 16.04 -17.64 13.29
CA ILE A 9 14.82 -17.97 14.03
C ILE A 9 14.27 -19.27 13.45
N GLU A 10 14.23 -20.32 14.27
CA GLU A 10 13.65 -21.61 13.90
C GLU A 10 12.27 -21.74 14.53
N ALA A 11 11.23 -21.93 13.70
CA ALA A 11 9.87 -22.17 14.15
C ALA A 11 9.40 -23.56 13.65
N LYS A 12 8.91 -24.39 14.57
CA LYS A 12 8.37 -25.73 14.25
C LYS A 12 6.96 -25.88 14.79
N ALA A 13 6.06 -26.30 13.92
CA ALA A 13 4.71 -26.72 14.25
C ALA A 13 4.34 -27.91 13.35
N ASP A 14 3.66 -28.91 13.91
CA ASP A 14 3.12 -30.02 13.11
C ASP A 14 1.96 -29.52 12.25
N ARG A 15 1.13 -28.63 12.79
CA ARG A 15 0.06 -27.92 12.11
C ARG A 15 -0.13 -26.53 12.74
N LEU A 16 -0.57 -25.57 11.93
CA LEU A 16 -0.98 -24.26 12.44
C LEU A 16 -2.41 -24.32 12.96
N HIS A 17 -2.68 -23.58 14.02
CA HIS A 17 -4.01 -23.44 14.59
C HIS A 17 -4.45 -21.97 14.56
N GLY A 18 -5.73 -21.77 14.30
CA GLY A 18 -6.36 -20.45 14.36
C GLY A 18 -6.17 -19.81 15.74
N THR A 19 -5.97 -18.52 15.75
CA THR A 19 -5.73 -17.74 16.96
C THR A 19 -6.16 -16.29 16.77
N HIS A 20 -6.20 -15.53 17.84
CA HIS A 20 -6.44 -14.10 17.83
C HIS A 20 -5.09 -13.37 17.88
N ILE A 21 -4.85 -12.50 16.91
CA ILE A 21 -3.59 -11.76 16.74
C ILE A 21 -3.91 -10.27 16.71
N TYR A 22 -3.35 -9.52 17.64
CA TYR A 22 -3.36 -8.06 17.60
C TYR A 22 -1.98 -7.57 17.14
N MET A 23 -1.94 -6.75 16.10
CA MET A 23 -0.68 -6.18 15.60
C MET A 23 -0.45 -4.80 16.19
N ASP A 24 0.73 -4.55 16.76
CA ASP A 24 1.10 -3.24 17.32
C ASP A 24 1.14 -2.14 16.24
N PHE A 25 1.42 -2.56 14.99
CA PHE A 25 1.45 -1.70 13.83
C PHE A 25 0.81 -2.40 12.62
N PRO A 26 0.01 -1.69 11.78
CA PRO A 26 -0.65 -2.29 10.61
C PRO A 26 0.37 -2.57 9.49
N SER A 27 1.20 -3.59 9.68
CA SER A 27 2.22 -4.01 8.72
C SER A 27 1.60 -4.77 7.55
N VAL A 28 1.84 -4.30 6.32
CA VAL A 28 1.40 -4.96 5.07
C VAL A 28 1.97 -6.37 4.98
N GLY A 29 3.29 -6.52 5.11
CA GLY A 29 3.96 -7.81 5.00
C GLY A 29 3.50 -8.81 6.07
N ALA A 30 3.30 -8.37 7.31
CA ALA A 30 2.78 -9.24 8.39
C ALA A 30 1.34 -9.65 8.08
N THR A 31 0.46 -8.73 7.67
CA THR A 31 -0.93 -9.02 7.31
C THR A 31 -1.03 -10.05 6.19
N GLN A 32 -0.25 -9.89 5.12
CA GLN A 32 -0.22 -10.84 4.00
C GLN A 32 0.23 -12.22 4.44
N ASN A 33 1.36 -12.32 5.16
CA ASN A 33 1.88 -13.60 5.62
C ASN A 33 0.93 -14.31 6.58
N LEU A 34 0.36 -13.60 7.55
CA LEU A 34 -0.61 -14.16 8.49
C LEU A 34 -1.89 -14.62 7.78
N MET A 35 -2.40 -13.82 6.85
CA MET A 35 -3.59 -14.17 6.07
C MET A 35 -3.37 -15.42 5.23
N MET A 36 -2.25 -15.53 4.51
CA MET A 36 -1.91 -16.73 3.73
C MET A 36 -1.74 -17.95 4.62
N ALA A 37 -0.99 -17.85 5.72
CA ALA A 37 -0.77 -18.95 6.64
C ALA A 37 -2.07 -19.45 7.31
N ALA A 38 -2.96 -18.52 7.65
CA ALA A 38 -4.24 -18.82 8.29
C ALA A 38 -5.20 -19.60 7.38
N THR A 39 -5.07 -19.52 6.04
CA THR A 39 -5.97 -20.23 5.12
C THR A 39 -5.96 -21.74 5.29
N LEU A 40 -4.84 -22.32 5.73
CA LEU A 40 -4.67 -23.76 5.95
C LEU A 40 -4.49 -24.13 7.43
N ALA A 41 -4.68 -23.20 8.35
CA ALA A 41 -4.65 -23.46 9.79
C ALA A 41 -5.96 -24.11 10.27
N ASP A 42 -5.90 -24.91 11.32
CA ASP A 42 -7.10 -25.47 11.94
C ASP A 42 -7.87 -24.39 12.71
N GLY A 43 -9.14 -24.21 12.40
CA GLY A 43 -10.03 -23.30 13.12
C GLY A 43 -10.08 -21.89 12.50
N VAL A 44 -10.19 -20.87 13.34
CA VAL A 44 -10.39 -19.48 12.92
C VAL A 44 -9.25 -18.61 13.42
N THR A 45 -8.67 -17.81 12.52
CA THR A 45 -7.69 -16.76 12.85
C THR A 45 -8.36 -15.40 12.73
N VAL A 46 -8.19 -14.55 13.73
CA VAL A 46 -8.62 -13.15 13.71
C VAL A 46 -7.38 -12.28 13.79
N ILE A 47 -7.21 -11.39 12.83
CA ILE A 47 -6.10 -10.44 12.75
C ILE A 47 -6.67 -9.04 12.97
N GLU A 48 -6.35 -8.43 14.10
CA GLU A 48 -6.73 -7.05 14.44
C GLU A 48 -5.60 -6.07 14.18
N ASN A 49 -5.97 -4.83 13.94
CA ASN A 49 -5.08 -3.76 13.46
C ASN A 49 -4.33 -4.16 12.17
N ALA A 50 -5.05 -4.87 11.29
CA ALA A 50 -4.54 -5.33 10.01
C ALA A 50 -4.28 -4.15 9.05
N ALA A 51 -3.33 -4.33 8.14
CA ALA A 51 -3.14 -3.45 7.00
C ALA A 51 -4.38 -3.45 6.08
N ARG A 52 -4.70 -2.30 5.47
CA ARG A 52 -5.96 -2.08 4.74
C ARG A 52 -5.75 -1.70 3.29
N GLU A 53 -4.52 -1.75 2.83
CA GLU A 53 -4.11 -1.38 1.48
C GLU A 53 -4.87 -2.19 0.42
N PRO A 54 -5.07 -1.63 -0.80
CA PRO A 54 -5.74 -2.32 -1.91
C PRO A 54 -5.15 -3.69 -2.23
N GLU A 55 -3.83 -3.86 -2.12
CA GLU A 55 -3.12 -5.12 -2.32
C GLU A 55 -3.45 -6.19 -1.27
N ILE A 56 -3.91 -5.80 -0.07
CA ILE A 56 -4.44 -6.74 0.94
C ILE A 56 -5.82 -7.26 0.52
N VAL A 57 -6.65 -6.37 -0.03
CA VAL A 57 -7.96 -6.74 -0.55
C VAL A 57 -7.82 -7.66 -1.75
N ASP A 58 -6.92 -7.34 -2.67
CA ASP A 58 -6.63 -8.13 -3.86
C ASP A 58 -6.15 -9.55 -3.51
N LEU A 59 -5.22 -9.68 -2.55
CA LEU A 59 -4.77 -10.98 -2.05
C LEU A 59 -5.92 -11.77 -1.41
N ALA A 60 -6.80 -11.12 -0.65
CA ALA A 60 -7.96 -11.80 -0.06
C ALA A 60 -8.94 -12.31 -1.14
N ILE A 61 -9.13 -11.55 -2.23
CA ILE A 61 -9.94 -11.98 -3.38
C ILE A 61 -9.31 -13.23 -4.01
N LEU A 62 -8.01 -13.17 -4.34
CA LEU A 62 -7.28 -14.31 -4.89
C LEU A 62 -7.40 -15.56 -3.99
N LEU A 63 -7.18 -15.43 -2.70
CA LEU A 63 -7.29 -16.55 -1.75
C LEU A 63 -8.70 -17.13 -1.71
N ASN A 64 -9.74 -16.28 -1.73
CA ASN A 64 -11.12 -16.74 -1.77
C ASN A 64 -11.46 -17.43 -3.08
N GLU A 65 -10.96 -16.96 -4.23
CA GLU A 65 -11.08 -17.63 -5.53
C GLU A 65 -10.36 -19.00 -5.53
N MET A 66 -9.31 -19.17 -4.72
CA MET A 66 -8.63 -20.46 -4.51
C MET A 66 -9.37 -21.39 -3.52
N GLY A 67 -10.49 -20.94 -2.95
CA GLY A 67 -11.31 -21.71 -2.01
C GLY A 67 -11.06 -21.42 -0.53
N ALA A 68 -10.28 -20.40 -0.20
CA ALA A 68 -10.12 -19.92 1.17
C ALA A 68 -11.40 -19.23 1.69
N LYS A 69 -11.42 -18.90 2.99
CA LYS A 69 -12.52 -18.20 3.64
C LYS A 69 -12.00 -16.99 4.40
N VAL A 70 -11.66 -15.94 3.65
CA VAL A 70 -11.14 -14.66 4.16
C VAL A 70 -12.26 -13.63 4.15
N LYS A 71 -12.45 -12.91 5.25
CA LYS A 71 -13.42 -11.81 5.41
C LYS A 71 -12.77 -10.62 6.07
N GLY A 72 -13.27 -9.41 5.77
CA GLY A 72 -12.84 -8.18 6.42
C GLY A 72 -11.57 -7.55 5.84
N ALA A 73 -10.98 -8.07 4.76
CA ALA A 73 -9.86 -7.40 4.09
C ALA A 73 -10.26 -5.97 3.67
N GLY A 74 -9.35 -5.00 3.85
CA GLY A 74 -9.62 -3.58 3.68
C GLY A 74 -10.22 -2.89 4.92
N THR A 75 -10.49 -3.65 6.00
CA THR A 75 -10.88 -3.13 7.31
C THR A 75 -9.78 -3.38 8.35
N GLU A 76 -9.97 -2.88 9.57
CA GLU A 76 -9.02 -3.10 10.67
C GLU A 76 -8.97 -4.55 11.18
N THR A 77 -9.97 -5.36 10.85
CA THR A 77 -10.06 -6.74 11.34
C THR A 77 -10.29 -7.71 10.17
N ILE A 78 -9.37 -8.66 10.02
CA ILE A 78 -9.47 -9.74 9.04
C ILE A 78 -9.73 -11.04 9.77
N THR A 79 -10.73 -11.80 9.32
CA THR A 79 -11.07 -13.12 9.84
C THR A 79 -10.83 -14.16 8.76
N VAL A 80 -10.05 -15.19 9.07
CA VAL A 80 -9.74 -16.30 8.17
C VAL A 80 -10.21 -17.59 8.82
N THR A 81 -11.12 -18.31 8.16
CA THR A 81 -11.48 -19.68 8.55
C THR A 81 -10.66 -20.64 7.74
N GLY A 82 -9.86 -21.48 8.40
CA GLY A 82 -9.01 -22.45 7.73
C GLY A 82 -9.80 -23.49 6.91
N VAL A 83 -9.18 -23.98 5.86
CA VAL A 83 -9.72 -25.00 4.97
C VAL A 83 -8.69 -26.13 4.80
N ASP A 84 -9.16 -27.32 4.41
CA ASP A 84 -8.26 -28.48 4.25
C ASP A 84 -7.33 -28.35 3.06
N LYS A 85 -7.76 -27.66 2.00
CA LYS A 85 -6.99 -27.48 0.77
C LYS A 85 -7.47 -26.25 -0.01
N LEU A 86 -6.54 -25.70 -0.80
CA LEU A 86 -6.79 -24.69 -1.82
C LEU A 86 -6.69 -25.34 -3.21
N HIS A 87 -7.22 -24.65 -4.22
CA HIS A 87 -7.10 -25.04 -5.63
C HIS A 87 -6.56 -23.89 -6.48
N GLY A 88 -6.17 -24.16 -7.71
CA GLY A 88 -5.74 -23.13 -8.66
C GLY A 88 -6.91 -22.27 -9.15
N THR A 89 -6.60 -21.04 -9.49
CA THR A 89 -7.54 -20.08 -10.10
C THR A 89 -6.83 -19.22 -11.14
N THR A 90 -7.61 -18.44 -11.89
CA THR A 90 -7.10 -17.35 -12.72
C THR A 90 -7.53 -16.04 -12.09
N HIS A 91 -6.57 -15.16 -11.82
CA HIS A 91 -6.79 -13.89 -11.14
C HIS A 91 -6.11 -12.75 -11.91
N ASN A 92 -6.78 -11.61 -12.02
CA ASN A 92 -6.17 -10.39 -12.52
C ASN A 92 -5.70 -9.57 -11.32
N VAL A 93 -4.39 -9.45 -11.17
CA VAL A 93 -3.80 -8.66 -10.09
C VAL A 93 -4.15 -7.18 -10.27
N VAL A 94 -4.54 -6.53 -9.18
CA VAL A 94 -4.81 -5.09 -9.18
C VAL A 94 -3.57 -4.31 -9.62
N GLN A 95 -3.78 -3.20 -10.33
CA GLN A 95 -2.67 -2.35 -10.76
C GLN A 95 -1.91 -1.76 -9.55
N ASP A 96 -0.61 -1.55 -9.70
CA ASP A 96 0.24 -0.99 -8.65
C ASP A 96 -0.02 0.52 -8.49
N ARG A 97 -0.61 0.91 -7.34
CA ARG A 97 -0.88 2.31 -7.01
C ARG A 97 0.39 3.16 -6.84
N ILE A 98 1.50 2.54 -6.45
CA ILE A 98 2.78 3.23 -6.26
C ILE A 98 3.44 3.49 -7.63
N GLU A 99 3.38 2.52 -8.54
CA GLU A 99 3.81 2.72 -9.93
C GLU A 99 2.98 3.83 -10.59
N ALA A 100 1.65 3.75 -10.51
CA ALA A 100 0.76 4.78 -11.04
C ALA A 100 1.08 6.15 -10.43
N GLY A 101 1.22 6.23 -9.11
CA GLY A 101 1.60 7.45 -8.40
C GLY A 101 2.95 8.02 -8.81
N THR A 102 3.93 7.15 -9.06
CA THR A 102 5.26 7.56 -9.55
C THR A 102 5.18 8.25 -10.92
N PHE A 103 4.37 7.72 -11.85
CA PHE A 103 4.14 8.38 -13.14
C PHE A 103 3.29 9.65 -13.03
N MET A 104 2.35 9.73 -12.08
CA MET A 104 1.64 10.99 -11.77
C MET A 104 2.61 12.09 -11.32
N VAL A 105 3.53 11.75 -10.42
CA VAL A 105 4.57 12.67 -9.93
C VAL A 105 5.51 13.06 -11.08
N ALA A 106 5.94 12.12 -11.90
CA ALA A 106 6.80 12.40 -13.06
C ALA A 106 6.13 13.37 -14.04
N ALA A 107 4.85 13.17 -14.37
CA ALA A 107 4.08 14.10 -15.19
C ALA A 107 4.00 15.48 -14.57
N ALA A 108 3.73 15.55 -13.24
CA ALA A 108 3.63 16.80 -12.51
C ALA A 108 4.94 17.61 -12.52
N MET A 109 6.08 16.95 -12.23
CA MET A 109 7.38 17.63 -12.10
C MET A 109 8.05 18.00 -13.43
N THR A 110 7.55 17.48 -14.56
CA THR A 110 8.08 17.77 -15.89
C THR A 110 7.17 18.71 -16.71
N GLY A 111 6.06 19.19 -16.15
CA GLY A 111 5.08 20.02 -16.87
C GLY A 111 4.35 19.24 -17.97
N GLY A 112 4.11 17.94 -17.74
CA GLY A 112 3.55 17.03 -18.72
C GLY A 112 2.02 17.01 -18.76
N ASP A 113 1.49 16.33 -19.78
CA ASP A 113 0.09 15.93 -19.93
C ASP A 113 0.07 14.43 -20.22
N VAL A 114 -0.24 13.60 -19.20
CA VAL A 114 -0.12 12.14 -19.24
C VAL A 114 -1.38 11.49 -18.74
N LEU A 115 -1.90 10.50 -19.48
CA LEU A 115 -2.94 9.58 -19.03
C LEU A 115 -2.29 8.29 -18.49
N ILE A 116 -2.45 8.04 -17.20
CA ILE A 116 -2.03 6.79 -16.55
C ILE A 116 -3.19 5.81 -16.67
N LYS A 117 -3.07 4.89 -17.62
CA LYS A 117 -4.13 3.92 -17.92
C LYS A 117 -4.34 2.93 -16.78
N ASP A 118 -5.58 2.51 -16.62
CA ASP A 118 -6.04 1.55 -15.61
C ASP A 118 -5.75 1.98 -14.15
N ALA A 119 -5.21 3.19 -13.93
CA ALA A 119 -5.01 3.72 -12.60
C ALA A 119 -6.34 3.95 -11.89
N VAL A 120 -6.44 3.48 -10.64
CA VAL A 120 -7.64 3.60 -9.82
C VAL A 120 -7.56 4.82 -8.92
N TRP A 121 -8.53 5.72 -9.04
CA TRP A 121 -8.60 6.99 -8.28
C TRP A 121 -8.55 6.76 -6.77
N GLU A 122 -9.38 5.85 -6.27
CA GLU A 122 -9.49 5.58 -4.83
C GLU A 122 -8.19 5.06 -4.22
N HIS A 123 -7.39 4.31 -4.99
CA HIS A 123 -6.10 3.78 -4.53
C HIS A 123 -5.02 4.87 -4.39
N ASN A 124 -5.16 5.98 -5.13
CA ASN A 124 -4.20 7.09 -5.17
C ASN A 124 -4.72 8.37 -4.50
N ARG A 125 -5.87 8.31 -3.85
CA ARG A 125 -6.58 9.46 -3.28
C ARG A 125 -5.70 10.40 -2.44
N PRO A 126 -4.86 9.92 -1.49
CA PRO A 126 -4.01 10.82 -0.70
C PRO A 126 -2.94 11.54 -1.53
N LEU A 127 -2.37 10.86 -2.53
CA LEU A 127 -1.41 11.46 -3.47
C LEU A 127 -2.10 12.52 -4.35
N ILE A 128 -3.26 12.16 -4.93
CA ILE A 128 -4.05 13.06 -5.78
C ILE A 128 -4.42 14.33 -5.03
N ALA A 129 -4.85 14.20 -3.77
CA ALA A 129 -5.17 15.34 -2.93
C ALA A 129 -3.99 16.33 -2.79
N LYS A 130 -2.77 15.81 -2.64
CA LYS A 130 -1.56 16.62 -2.54
C LYS A 130 -1.12 17.22 -3.88
N LEU A 131 -1.30 16.50 -4.99
CA LEU A 131 -1.07 17.03 -6.33
C LEU A 131 -2.02 18.21 -6.65
N LEU A 132 -3.31 18.06 -6.33
CA LEU A 132 -4.30 19.15 -6.48
C LEU A 132 -3.96 20.35 -5.60
N GLU A 133 -3.54 20.13 -4.34
CA GLU A 133 -3.09 21.19 -3.42
C GLU A 133 -1.88 21.96 -3.99
N MET A 134 -0.97 21.26 -4.68
CA MET A 134 0.17 21.89 -5.37
C MET A 134 -0.22 22.70 -6.61
N GLY A 135 -1.44 22.56 -7.12
CA GLY A 135 -1.90 23.23 -8.35
C GLY A 135 -1.74 22.37 -9.61
N VAL A 136 -1.51 21.08 -9.46
CA VAL A 136 -1.54 20.10 -10.57
C VAL A 136 -3.00 19.80 -10.91
N GLU A 137 -3.34 19.77 -12.19
CA GLU A 137 -4.65 19.30 -12.65
C GLU A 137 -4.64 17.77 -12.69
N VAL A 138 -5.55 17.14 -11.94
CA VAL A 138 -5.73 15.69 -11.93
C VAL A 138 -7.20 15.39 -12.17
N THR A 139 -7.50 14.58 -13.17
CA THR A 139 -8.88 14.21 -13.55
C THR A 139 -9.01 12.71 -13.69
N GLU A 140 -10.14 12.18 -13.21
CA GLU A 140 -10.52 10.80 -13.46
C GLU A 140 -11.17 10.71 -14.85
N GLU A 141 -10.66 9.79 -15.68
CA GLU A 141 -11.17 9.50 -17.01
C GLU A 141 -11.61 8.04 -17.11
N THR A 142 -12.35 7.67 -18.14
CA THR A 142 -12.83 6.29 -18.35
C THR A 142 -11.70 5.28 -18.44
N GLU A 143 -10.53 5.70 -18.96
CA GLU A 143 -9.37 4.82 -19.16
C GLU A 143 -8.33 4.91 -18.04
N GLY A 144 -8.56 5.72 -17.00
CA GLY A 144 -7.61 5.90 -15.89
C GLY A 144 -7.57 7.32 -15.33
N ILE A 145 -6.39 7.79 -14.95
CA ILE A 145 -6.18 9.10 -14.33
C ILE A 145 -5.30 9.97 -15.24
N ARG A 146 -5.79 11.15 -15.60
CA ARG A 146 -5.01 12.11 -16.35
C ARG A 146 -4.40 13.16 -15.44
N VAL A 147 -3.12 13.43 -15.65
CA VAL A 147 -2.36 14.44 -14.92
C VAL A 147 -1.83 15.47 -15.89
N ARG A 148 -2.10 16.75 -15.63
CA ARG A 148 -1.57 17.91 -16.39
C ARG A 148 -0.92 18.87 -15.43
N SER A 149 0.24 19.38 -15.80
CA SER A 149 0.96 20.32 -14.96
C SER A 149 1.57 21.45 -15.78
N GLN A 150 1.71 22.60 -15.12
CA GLN A 150 2.50 23.75 -15.57
C GLN A 150 3.43 24.12 -14.43
N LEU A 151 4.73 24.03 -14.64
CA LEU A 151 5.75 24.17 -13.58
C LEU A 151 5.67 25.51 -12.85
N GLU A 152 5.32 26.58 -13.57
CA GLU A 152 5.16 27.93 -13.02
C GLU A 152 4.00 28.05 -12.01
N ASN A 153 3.05 27.13 -12.02
CA ASN A 153 1.89 27.13 -11.15
C ASN A 153 2.06 26.26 -9.89
N LEU A 154 3.15 25.47 -9.83
CA LEU A 154 3.39 24.57 -8.70
C LEU A 154 3.68 25.36 -7.41
N LYS A 155 2.91 25.05 -6.36
CA LYS A 155 3.00 25.66 -5.03
C LYS A 155 3.54 24.66 -4.03
N ALA A 156 4.25 25.17 -3.03
CA ALA A 156 4.71 24.38 -1.91
C ALA A 156 3.54 23.76 -1.13
N VAL A 157 3.75 22.54 -0.62
CA VAL A 157 2.81 21.80 0.24
C VAL A 157 3.53 21.12 1.37
N HIS A 158 2.77 20.76 2.43
CA HIS A 158 3.27 19.99 3.55
C HIS A 158 2.66 18.59 3.51
N VAL A 159 3.52 17.57 3.62
CA VAL A 159 3.13 16.16 3.57
C VAL A 159 3.67 15.42 4.78
N LYS A 160 2.84 14.54 5.33
CA LYS A 160 3.21 13.59 6.36
C LYS A 160 2.82 12.19 5.89
N THR A 161 3.78 11.27 5.88
CA THR A 161 3.48 9.86 5.60
C THR A 161 2.70 9.24 6.75
N LEU A 162 1.76 8.36 6.43
CA LEU A 162 0.92 7.64 7.39
C LEU A 162 0.56 6.27 6.82
N PRO A 163 0.27 5.27 7.66
CA PRO A 163 -0.36 4.03 7.22
C PRO A 163 -1.63 4.30 6.41
N HIS A 164 -1.96 3.38 5.49
CA HIS A 164 -3.16 3.51 4.67
C HIS A 164 -4.45 3.70 5.52
N PRO A 165 -5.33 4.65 5.15
CA PRO A 165 -5.42 5.39 3.90
C PRO A 165 -4.70 6.76 3.90
N GLY A 166 -3.65 6.94 4.68
CA GLY A 166 -2.82 8.15 4.65
C GLY A 166 -1.89 8.22 3.44
N PHE A 167 -1.05 9.29 3.40
CA PHE A 167 -0.07 9.44 2.33
C PHE A 167 0.99 8.33 2.42
N PRO A 168 1.18 7.51 1.36
CA PRO A 168 2.02 6.33 1.42
C PRO A 168 3.50 6.69 1.53
N THR A 169 4.20 6.04 2.46
CA THR A 169 5.65 6.19 2.62
C THR A 169 6.43 5.80 1.36
N ASP A 170 5.89 4.91 0.51
CA ASP A 170 6.50 4.51 -0.76
C ASP A 170 6.45 5.59 -1.84
N MET A 171 5.67 6.65 -1.62
CA MET A 171 5.66 7.85 -2.46
C MET A 171 6.49 9.01 -1.89
N GLN A 172 7.12 8.83 -0.75
CA GLN A 172 7.85 9.88 -0.05
C GLN A 172 9.00 10.44 -0.91
N ALA A 173 9.85 9.59 -1.48
CA ALA A 173 11.01 10.02 -2.27
C ALA A 173 10.60 10.74 -3.56
N GLN A 174 9.65 10.17 -4.32
CA GLN A 174 9.15 10.75 -5.57
C GLN A 174 8.51 12.11 -5.31
N PHE A 175 7.66 12.19 -4.28
CA PHE A 175 6.97 13.44 -3.96
C PHE A 175 7.93 14.50 -3.40
N THR A 176 8.96 14.11 -2.66
CA THR A 176 10.04 15.00 -2.23
C THR A 176 10.76 15.59 -3.44
N ALA A 177 11.04 14.79 -4.47
CA ALA A 177 11.62 15.29 -5.72
C ALA A 177 10.71 16.33 -6.40
N LEU A 178 9.38 16.07 -6.48
CA LEU A 178 8.42 17.05 -7.00
C LEU A 178 8.43 18.36 -6.20
N MET A 179 8.54 18.29 -4.88
CA MET A 179 8.59 19.49 -4.02
C MET A 179 9.77 20.42 -4.36
N THR A 180 10.88 19.89 -4.89
CA THR A 180 12.05 20.70 -5.23
C THR A 180 11.83 21.67 -6.39
N VAL A 181 10.83 21.42 -7.24
CA VAL A 181 10.48 22.28 -8.38
C VAL A 181 9.28 23.20 -8.10
N ALA A 182 8.69 23.10 -6.91
CA ALA A 182 7.58 23.95 -6.48
C ALA A 182 8.06 25.29 -5.91
N LYS A 183 7.22 26.33 -6.03
CA LYS A 183 7.49 27.66 -5.46
C LYS A 183 7.11 27.68 -3.99
N GLY A 184 8.03 28.08 -3.13
CA GLY A 184 7.84 28.26 -1.70
C GLY A 184 8.57 27.20 -0.87
N GLU A 185 8.20 27.07 0.40
CA GLU A 185 8.80 26.13 1.34
C GLU A 185 7.89 24.93 1.57
N SER A 186 8.37 23.74 1.23
CA SER A 186 7.68 22.47 1.44
C SER A 186 8.27 21.71 2.61
N THR A 187 7.45 20.91 3.29
CA THR A 187 7.91 20.04 4.38
C THR A 187 7.43 18.61 4.14
N MET A 188 8.37 17.66 4.18
CA MET A 188 8.07 16.22 4.18
C MET A 188 8.41 15.65 5.55
N VAL A 189 7.42 14.99 6.18
CA VAL A 189 7.57 14.30 7.47
C VAL A 189 7.35 12.81 7.26
N GLU A 190 8.39 12.00 7.47
CA GLU A 190 8.31 10.54 7.44
C GLU A 190 7.99 10.01 8.84
N THR A 191 6.93 9.20 8.97
CA THR A 191 6.49 8.66 10.27
C THR A 191 6.32 7.14 10.29
N VAL A 192 6.56 6.47 9.16
CA VAL A 192 6.40 5.02 9.02
C VAL A 192 7.74 4.31 9.18
N PHE A 193 8.79 4.84 8.53
CA PHE A 193 10.13 4.26 8.58
C PHE A 193 11.16 5.27 9.04
N GLU A 194 11.99 4.85 9.98
CA GLU A 194 13.17 5.58 10.38
C GLU A 194 14.20 5.65 9.23
N ASN A 195 14.91 6.76 9.11
CA ASN A 195 16.01 6.94 8.15
C ASN A 195 15.64 6.77 6.66
N ARG A 196 14.42 7.07 6.25
CA ARG A 196 14.00 6.95 4.85
C ARG A 196 14.29 8.20 3.98
N PHE A 197 15.26 9.03 4.39
CA PHE A 197 15.70 10.23 3.66
C PHE A 197 17.06 10.09 2.99
N GLN A 198 17.60 8.88 2.86
CA GLN A 198 18.92 8.62 2.26
C GLN A 198 19.06 9.14 0.82
N HIS A 199 17.96 9.23 0.07
CA HIS A 199 17.93 9.81 -1.29
C HIS A 199 18.19 11.32 -1.33
N LEU A 200 18.19 12.03 -0.19
CA LEU A 200 18.52 13.46 -0.13
C LEU A 200 20.02 13.71 -0.01
N GLU A 201 20.80 12.67 0.30
CA GLU A 201 22.26 12.74 0.42
C GLU A 201 22.99 12.42 -0.91
N ALA A 202 22.24 11.96 -1.91
CA ALA A 202 22.73 11.57 -3.22
C ALA A 202 22.58 12.71 -4.24
#